data_8111e79e2776133f86644b75823145e4
#
_entry.id   8111e79e2776133f86644b75823145e4
#
_cell.length_a   1.000
_cell.length_b   1.000
_cell.length_c   1.000
_cell.angle_alpha   90.00
_cell.angle_beta   90.00
_cell.angle_gamma   90.00
#
_symmetry.space_group_name_H-M   'P 1'
#
loop_
_entity.id
_entity.type
_entity.pdbx_description
1 polymer ?
#
loop_
_entity_poly.entity_id
_entity_poly.type
_entity_poly.pdbx_seq_one_letter_code
_entity_poly.pdbx_strand_id
1 'polypeptide(L)'
;MKIKFSATINNMSLKKDGEYRLELKVPLLDIAKPISMVRLLSVGFIVGILSEEKSKAIITEAYFYKLAIDREGESKVIISFSGESIADDSLSFFGKHQEETVNIIIRSKKNEG
;
A
#
# COMPACT_ATOMS: atom_id res chain seq x y z
N MET A 1 -3.77 7.08 14.09
CA MET A 1 -4.41 7.47 12.83
C MET A 1 -4.67 6.23 11.98
N LYS A 2 -5.82 6.16 11.35
CA LYS A 2 -6.22 5.02 10.53
C LYS A 2 -6.88 5.53 9.25
N ILE A 3 -6.38 5.08 8.11
CA ILE A 3 -6.86 5.53 6.81
C ILE A 3 -7.31 4.31 6.02
N LYS A 4 -8.49 4.36 5.42
CA LYS A 4 -9.04 3.27 4.61
C LYS A 4 -9.37 3.76 3.22
N PHE A 5 -9.06 2.95 2.24
CA PHE A 5 -9.46 3.22 0.86
C PHE A 5 -9.41 1.95 0.04
N SER A 6 -10.05 1.97 -1.11
CA SER A 6 -10.00 0.85 -2.05
C SER A 6 -8.97 1.16 -3.12
N ALA A 7 -8.28 0.13 -3.57
CA ALA A 7 -7.25 0.28 -4.59
C ALA A 7 -7.20 -0.99 -5.44
N THR A 8 -6.62 -0.86 -6.63
CA THR A 8 -6.36 -2.01 -7.49
C THR A 8 -4.86 -2.29 -7.44
N ILE A 9 -4.50 -3.55 -7.19
CA ILE A 9 -3.10 -3.94 -7.18
C ILE A 9 -2.61 -3.95 -8.62
N ASN A 10 -1.73 -3.02 -8.95
CA ASN A 10 -1.22 -2.89 -10.31
C ASN A 10 0.04 -3.72 -10.52
N ASN A 11 0.98 -3.62 -9.60
CA ASN A 11 2.24 -4.33 -9.74
C ASN A 11 3.00 -4.35 -8.43
N MET A 12 3.87 -5.34 -8.27
CA MET A 12 4.83 -5.36 -7.18
C MET A 12 6.16 -5.78 -7.74
N SER A 13 7.20 -5.04 -7.43
CA SER A 13 8.55 -5.33 -7.94
C SER A 13 9.55 -5.42 -6.80
N LEU A 14 10.55 -6.24 -6.99
CA LEU A 14 11.68 -6.37 -6.07
C LEU A 14 12.86 -5.64 -6.68
N LYS A 15 13.42 -4.70 -5.95
CA LYS A 15 14.57 -3.93 -6.41
C LYS A 15 15.88 -4.61 -5.98
N LYS A 16 16.97 -4.18 -6.59
CA LYS A 16 18.28 -4.80 -6.37
C LYS A 16 18.76 -4.74 -4.92
N ASP A 17 18.28 -3.75 -4.20
CA ASP A 17 18.68 -3.57 -2.78
C ASP A 17 17.83 -4.42 -1.83
N GLY A 18 16.93 -5.26 -2.37
CA GLY A 18 16.07 -6.09 -1.53
C GLY A 18 14.79 -5.40 -1.12
N GLU A 19 14.54 -4.20 -1.62
CA GLU A 19 13.33 -3.46 -1.31
C GLU A 19 12.22 -3.81 -2.29
N TYR A 20 11.02 -4.01 -1.75
CA TYR A 20 9.82 -4.21 -2.58
C TYR A 20 9.11 -2.89 -2.79
N ARG A 21 8.48 -2.76 -3.95
CA ARG A 21 7.63 -1.61 -4.25
C ARG A 21 6.30 -2.10 -4.75
N LEU A 22 5.26 -1.70 -4.03
CA LEU A 22 3.88 -2.07 -4.37
C LEU A 22 3.21 -0.89 -5.03
N GLU A 23 2.77 -1.08 -6.27
CA GLU A 23 2.10 -0.04 -7.02
C GLU A 23 0.59 -0.29 -6.99
N LEU A 24 -0.15 0.72 -6.52
CA LEU A 24 -1.59 0.66 -6.39
C LEU A 24 -2.22 1.74 -7.26
N LYS A 25 -3.33 1.39 -7.92
CA LYS A 25 -4.13 2.37 -8.66
C LYS A 25 -5.32 2.74 -7.81
N VAL A 26 -5.52 4.04 -7.62
CA VAL A 26 -6.62 4.55 -6.80
C VAL A 26 -7.24 5.75 -7.51
N PRO A 27 -8.59 5.83 -7.60
CA PRO A 27 -9.22 7.03 -8.13
C PRO A 27 -8.78 8.24 -7.32
N LEU A 28 -8.44 9.34 -8.00
CA LEU A 28 -7.90 10.52 -7.34
C LEU A 28 -8.82 11.04 -6.23
N LEU A 29 -10.12 11.01 -6.46
CA LEU A 29 -11.08 11.48 -5.48
C LEU A 29 -11.05 10.66 -4.19
N ASP A 30 -10.67 9.39 -4.29
CA ASP A 30 -10.62 8.51 -3.13
C ASP A 30 -9.31 8.61 -2.37
N ILE A 31 -8.25 9.09 -3.00
CA ILE A 31 -6.92 9.09 -2.39
C ILE A 31 -6.43 10.47 -1.98
N ALA A 32 -7.04 11.53 -2.53
CA ALA A 32 -6.53 12.88 -2.29
C ALA A 32 -6.44 13.21 -0.81
N LYS A 33 -7.50 12.92 -0.05
CA LYS A 33 -7.51 13.20 1.38
C LYS A 33 -6.66 12.21 2.17
N PRO A 34 -6.80 10.89 1.95
CA PRO A 34 -5.92 9.92 2.63
C PRO A 34 -4.44 10.17 2.37
N ILE A 35 -4.06 10.51 1.13
CA ILE A 35 -2.64 10.68 0.83
C ILE A 35 -2.07 11.93 1.52
N SER A 36 -2.89 12.97 1.68
CA SER A 36 -2.44 14.15 2.42
C SER A 36 -2.13 13.81 3.86
N MET A 37 -2.91 12.90 4.46
CA MET A 37 -2.68 12.46 5.82
C MET A 37 -1.46 11.55 5.92
N VAL A 38 -1.29 10.66 4.94
CA VAL A 38 -0.14 9.75 4.92
C VAL A 38 1.16 10.53 4.79
N ARG A 39 1.17 11.60 4.01
CA ARG A 39 2.36 12.42 3.83
C ARG A 39 2.79 13.14 5.10
N LEU A 40 1.91 13.24 6.08
CA LEU A 40 2.28 13.78 7.38
C LEU A 40 3.03 12.76 8.23
N LEU A 41 2.98 11.49 7.84
CA LEU A 41 3.72 10.45 8.54
C LEU A 41 5.16 10.48 8.07
N SER A 42 6.05 10.99 8.93
CA SER A 42 7.46 11.06 8.60
C SER A 42 8.19 9.75 8.87
N VAL A 43 7.46 8.75 9.39
CA VAL A 43 8.03 7.44 9.72
C VAL A 43 7.18 6.36 9.07
N GLY A 44 7.66 5.13 9.16
CA GLY A 44 6.96 4.01 8.55
C GLY A 44 5.56 3.80 9.12
N PHE A 45 4.73 3.12 8.37
CA PHE A 45 3.36 2.83 8.76
C PHE A 45 3.04 1.36 8.48
N ILE A 46 1.95 0.88 9.06
CA ILE A 46 1.48 -0.49 8.89
C ILE A 46 0.40 -0.49 7.82
N VAL A 47 0.51 -1.40 6.86
CA VAL A 47 -0.46 -1.52 5.78
C VAL A 47 -1.13 -2.88 5.87
N GLY A 48 -2.45 -2.87 5.96
CA GLY A 48 -3.25 -4.09 5.85
C GLY A 48 -3.97 -4.08 4.52
N ILE A 49 -3.96 -5.21 3.83
CA ILE A 49 -4.60 -5.35 2.53
C ILE A 49 -5.56 -6.53 2.61
N LEU A 50 -6.83 -6.29 2.29
CA LEU A 50 -7.87 -7.30 2.40
C LEU A 50 -8.57 -7.46 1.05
N SER A 51 -8.58 -8.70 0.54
CA SER A 51 -9.30 -9.02 -0.69
C SER A 51 -10.77 -9.29 -0.40
N GLU A 52 -11.56 -9.34 -1.47
CA GLU A 52 -12.98 -9.67 -1.34
C GLU A 52 -13.19 -11.11 -0.86
N GLU A 53 -12.21 -11.97 -1.11
CA GLU A 53 -12.26 -13.35 -0.65
C GLU A 53 -11.82 -13.49 0.80
N LYS A 54 -11.61 -12.38 1.48
CA LYS A 54 -11.17 -12.32 2.87
C LYS A 54 -9.74 -12.80 3.10
N SER A 55 -8.97 -12.97 2.04
CA SER A 55 -7.52 -13.15 2.16
C SER A 55 -6.91 -11.81 2.53
N LYS A 56 -5.84 -11.84 3.28
CA LYS A 56 -5.20 -10.60 3.70
C LYS A 56 -3.68 -10.70 3.66
N ALA A 57 -3.04 -9.55 3.52
CA ALA A 57 -1.60 -9.41 3.66
C ALA A 57 -1.34 -8.22 4.58
N ILE A 58 -0.30 -8.31 5.36
CA ILE A 58 0.07 -7.26 6.31
C ILE A 58 1.52 -6.91 6.09
N ILE A 59 1.78 -5.61 5.88
CA ILE A 59 3.13 -5.08 5.80
C ILE A 59 3.36 -4.31 7.10
N THR A 60 4.31 -4.76 7.91
CA THR A 60 4.50 -4.23 9.26
C THR A 60 5.24 -2.91 9.28
N GLU A 61 5.97 -2.60 8.22
CA GLU A 61 6.63 -1.30 8.12
C GLU A 61 6.78 -0.93 6.66
N ALA A 62 6.06 0.08 6.23
CA ALA A 62 6.07 0.54 4.85
C ALA A 62 6.27 2.04 4.82
N TYR A 63 6.70 2.54 3.67
CA TYR A 63 6.96 3.96 3.48
C TYR A 63 6.28 4.42 2.20
N PHE A 64 5.78 5.64 2.23
CA PHE A 64 5.22 6.25 1.05
C PHE A 64 6.37 6.64 0.11
N TYR A 65 6.39 6.04 -1.05
CA TYR A 65 7.47 6.26 -2.00
C TYR A 65 7.14 7.34 -3.03
N LYS A 66 5.98 7.21 -3.70
CA LYS A 66 5.67 8.10 -4.79
C LYS A 66 4.17 8.16 -5.05
N LEU A 67 3.70 9.32 -5.49
CA LEU A 67 2.36 9.51 -6.00
C LEU A 67 2.48 10.06 -7.42
N ALA A 68 1.89 9.38 -8.38
CA ALA A 68 1.82 9.84 -9.76
C ALA A 68 0.36 9.94 -10.15
N ILE A 69 0.00 11.02 -10.85
CA ILE A 69 -1.37 11.24 -11.29
C ILE A 69 -1.38 11.18 -12.81
N ASP A 70 -2.26 10.36 -13.39
CA ASP A 70 -2.34 10.25 -14.82
C ASP A 70 -3.40 11.21 -15.38
N ARG A 71 -3.53 11.23 -16.71
CA ARG A 71 -4.43 12.17 -17.38
C ARG A 71 -5.89 11.83 -17.21
N GLU A 72 -6.19 10.61 -16.78
CA GLU A 72 -7.56 10.13 -16.66
C GLU A 72 -8.12 10.32 -15.25
N GLY A 73 -7.38 10.99 -14.39
CA GLY A 73 -7.82 11.24 -13.03
C GLY A 73 -7.58 10.10 -12.07
N GLU A 74 -6.81 9.10 -12.48
CA GLU A 74 -6.39 8.04 -11.59
C GLU A 74 -5.02 8.37 -11.02
N SER A 75 -4.77 7.87 -9.83
CA SER A 75 -3.46 8.05 -9.22
C SER A 75 -2.80 6.70 -9.01
N LYS A 76 -1.48 6.69 -9.10
CA LYS A 76 -0.66 5.54 -8.75
C LYS A 76 0.04 5.87 -7.47
N VAL A 77 -0.18 5.06 -6.46
CA VAL A 77 0.47 5.19 -5.17
C VAL A 77 1.49 4.08 -5.07
N ILE A 78 2.74 4.42 -4.83
CA ILE A 78 3.80 3.42 -4.68
C ILE A 78 4.26 3.42 -3.24
N ILE A 79 4.19 2.24 -2.63
CA ILE A 79 4.60 2.02 -1.25
C ILE A 79 5.83 1.13 -1.28
N SER A 80 6.87 1.49 -0.50
CA SER A 80 8.07 0.68 -0.43
C SER A 80 8.16 -0.01 0.93
N PHE A 81 8.73 -1.22 0.94
CA PHE A 81 8.95 -1.97 2.18
C PHE A 81 10.05 -3.00 1.95
N SER A 82 10.69 -3.44 3.04
CA SER A 82 11.72 -4.46 2.94
C SER A 82 11.09 -5.85 3.04
N GLY A 83 11.81 -6.86 2.59
CA GLY A 83 11.33 -8.23 2.68
C GLY A 83 11.11 -8.71 4.12
N GLU A 84 11.75 -8.06 5.08
CA GLU A 84 11.58 -8.39 6.49
C GLU A 84 10.26 -7.87 7.06
N SER A 85 9.61 -6.96 6.35
CA SER A 85 8.39 -6.34 6.81
C SER A 85 7.14 -7.09 6.40
N ILE A 86 7.28 -8.22 5.72
CA ILE A 86 6.14 -9.00 5.25
C ILE A 86 6.46 -10.49 5.38
N ALA A 87 5.46 -11.27 5.77
CA ALA A 87 5.63 -12.72 5.86
C ALA A 87 5.65 -13.34 4.46
N ASP A 88 6.38 -14.44 4.30
CA ASP A 88 6.53 -15.10 3.00
C ASP A 88 5.20 -15.51 2.40
N ASP A 89 4.28 -16.00 3.21
CA ASP A 89 2.98 -16.41 2.71
C ASP A 89 2.12 -15.21 2.31
N SER A 90 2.41 -14.02 2.85
CA SER A 90 1.73 -12.80 2.44
C SER A 90 2.23 -12.29 1.09
N LEU A 91 3.46 -12.62 0.71
CA LEU A 91 3.98 -12.22 -0.60
C LEU A 91 3.19 -12.83 -1.74
N SER A 92 2.72 -14.06 -1.58
CA SER A 92 1.94 -14.72 -2.62
C SER A 92 0.60 -14.04 -2.86
N PHE A 93 0.11 -13.28 -1.89
CA PHE A 93 -1.13 -12.52 -2.01
C PHE A 93 -1.10 -11.59 -3.22
N PHE A 94 0.03 -10.91 -3.44
CA PHE A 94 0.13 -9.91 -4.50
C PHE A 94 0.08 -10.53 -5.89
N GLY A 95 0.71 -11.68 -6.08
CA GLY A 95 0.62 -12.38 -7.36
C GLY A 95 -0.76 -12.95 -7.61
N LYS A 96 -1.40 -13.43 -6.54
CA LYS A 96 -2.71 -14.03 -6.64
C LYS A 96 -3.82 -13.02 -6.93
N HIS A 97 -3.67 -11.79 -6.41
CA HIS A 97 -4.70 -10.76 -6.51
C HIS A 97 -4.31 -9.59 -7.40
N GLN A 98 -3.35 -9.79 -8.29
CA GLN A 98 -2.94 -8.75 -9.24
C GLN A 98 -4.12 -8.34 -10.10
N GLU A 99 -4.26 -7.04 -10.33
CA GLU A 99 -5.36 -6.42 -11.09
C GLU A 99 -6.71 -6.50 -10.39
N GLU A 100 -6.76 -6.96 -9.16
CA GLU A 100 -7.98 -7.02 -8.39
C GLU A 100 -8.10 -5.83 -7.45
N THR A 101 -9.34 -5.46 -7.15
CA THR A 101 -9.62 -4.39 -6.20
C THR A 101 -9.56 -4.96 -4.78
N VAL A 102 -8.83 -4.28 -3.93
CA VAL A 102 -8.67 -4.68 -2.54
C VAL A 102 -8.92 -3.49 -1.63
N ASN A 103 -9.13 -3.77 -0.36
CA ASN A 103 -9.30 -2.73 0.65
C ASN A 103 -7.96 -2.52 1.35
N ILE A 104 -7.53 -1.26 1.41
CA ILE A 104 -6.27 -0.89 2.01
C ILE A 104 -6.54 -0.17 3.31
N ILE A 105 -5.83 -0.56 4.36
CA ILE A 105 -5.91 0.09 5.66
C ILE A 105 -4.50 0.48 6.05
N ILE A 106 -4.29 1.78 6.25
CA ILE A 106 -2.98 2.30 6.67
C ILE A 106 -3.13 2.82 8.09
N ARG A 107 -2.24 2.38 8.96
CA ARG A 107 -2.22 2.83 10.35
C ARG A 107 -0.84 3.36 10.70
N SER A 108 -0.82 4.38 11.55
CA SER A 108 0.44 4.87 12.08
C SER A 108 1.12 3.76 12.88
N LYS A 109 2.39 3.59 12.66
CA LYS A 109 3.19 2.65 13.41
C LYS A 109 3.44 3.16 14.83
N LYS A 110 3.35 4.45 15.03
CA LYS A 110 3.56 5.06 16.33
C LYS A 110 2.41 4.69 17.26
N ASN A 111 2.78 4.09 18.30
CA ASN A 111 1.82 3.82 19.30
C ASN A 111 2.02 4.71 20.42
N GLU A 112 1.61 5.05 20.75
CA GLU A 112 1.73 5.72 21.58
C GLU A 112 2.44 6.00 22.23
N GLY A 113 2.57 5.96 22.08
CA GLY A 113 3.32 6.38 22.87
C GLY A 113 3.81 6.91 23.22
#